data_b0abefd055655c173f96c0d4ea1b2f5b
#
_entry.id   b0abefd055655c173f96c0d4ea1b2f5b
#
_cell.length_a   1.000
_cell.length_b   1.000
_cell.length_c   1.000
_cell.angle_alpha   90.00
_cell.angle_beta   90.00
_cell.angle_gamma   90.00
#
_symmetry.space_group_name_H-M   'P 1'
#
loop_
_entity.id
_entity.type
_entity.pdbx_description
1 polymer ?
#
loop_
_entity_poly.entity_id
_entity_poly.type
_entity_poly.pdbx_seq_one_letter_code
_entity_poly.pdbx_strand_id
1 'polypeptide(L)'
;MPKRRANGEGNIRKRKDGRWEGRYTAGYDANGKVITKNVLGRTQAEVKDKLRTAIEDSRKLDPVKAGSYTFEQWLKLWYSVYVEPQVRYSTKEFYHNAIDHHILPKLGSVKLEKLTMLQIQQFYNELLKSGRVQKKNQPELKEHGLSPRMVQCVHVVLNKALEHAVEEKLILANPAKKCKIPKNTRKEMKILPEALIGPYLSTAKEHGILAPMYLELTTGLRRGELLALRWEDLDVQNRTLSINKSVARQDGKLVISTPKTPNSIRTVLLPEDTVKLLVEEHERHPANPYLFPSPRTGETWDPDGFRRLHDRIIKEIGAEHVILKSSKTL
;
A
#
# COMPACT_ATOMS: atom_id res chain seq x y z
N MET A 1 -50.37 -20.57 -35.03
CA MET A 1 -49.09 -19.91 -35.28
C MET A 1 -48.31 -19.76 -33.98
N PRO A 2 -47.04 -20.11 -33.90
CA PRO A 2 -46.28 -19.91 -32.67
C PRO A 2 -46.17 -18.42 -32.36
N LYS A 3 -46.57 -17.99 -31.15
CA LYS A 3 -46.47 -16.62 -30.69
C LYS A 3 -45.03 -16.12 -30.83
N ARG A 4 -44.82 -15.02 -31.56
CA ARG A 4 -43.52 -14.28 -31.60
C ARG A 4 -43.17 -13.90 -30.16
N ARG A 5 -41.95 -14.28 -29.72
CA ARG A 5 -41.43 -13.86 -28.42
C ARG A 5 -41.24 -12.35 -28.39
N ALA A 6 -41.38 -11.75 -27.21
CA ALA A 6 -41.18 -10.33 -27.03
C ALA A 6 -39.71 -9.93 -27.33
N ASN A 7 -39.50 -8.72 -27.84
CA ASN A 7 -38.16 -8.18 -28.06
C ASN A 7 -37.37 -8.18 -26.74
N GLY A 8 -36.18 -8.82 -26.74
CA GLY A 8 -35.32 -8.90 -25.57
C GLY A 8 -35.30 -10.26 -24.84
N GLU A 9 -36.22 -11.21 -25.17
CA GLU A 9 -36.25 -12.54 -24.53
C GLU A 9 -35.24 -13.54 -25.09
N GLY A 10 -34.50 -13.20 -26.14
CA GLY A 10 -33.54 -14.06 -26.82
C GLY A 10 -34.19 -15.20 -27.60
N ASN A 11 -33.37 -16.00 -28.28
CA ASN A 11 -33.81 -17.12 -29.10
C ASN A 11 -33.17 -18.44 -28.60
N ILE A 12 -33.94 -19.52 -28.52
CA ILE A 12 -33.46 -20.86 -28.13
C ILE A 12 -33.64 -21.81 -29.31
N ARG A 13 -32.57 -22.51 -29.69
CA ARG A 13 -32.56 -23.50 -30.74
C ARG A 13 -31.77 -24.76 -30.35
N LYS A 14 -32.11 -25.89 -30.95
CA LYS A 14 -31.33 -27.13 -30.87
C LYS A 14 -30.24 -27.11 -31.94
N ARG A 15 -29.01 -27.37 -31.54
CA ARG A 15 -27.86 -27.44 -32.45
C ARG A 15 -27.77 -28.84 -33.09
N LYS A 16 -26.96 -28.91 -34.17
CA LYS A 16 -26.71 -30.20 -34.83
C LYS A 16 -26.00 -31.24 -33.96
N ASP A 17 -25.21 -30.73 -32.98
CA ASP A 17 -24.49 -31.53 -31.98
C ASP A 17 -25.35 -32.02 -30.80
N GLY A 18 -26.66 -31.84 -30.90
CA GLY A 18 -27.64 -32.30 -29.89
C GLY A 18 -27.81 -31.35 -28.71
N ARG A 19 -26.96 -30.39 -28.50
CA ARG A 19 -27.08 -29.39 -27.44
C ARG A 19 -28.08 -28.29 -27.78
N TRP A 20 -28.58 -27.63 -26.74
CA TRP A 20 -29.44 -26.45 -26.87
C TRP A 20 -28.58 -25.17 -26.77
N GLU A 21 -28.92 -24.18 -27.57
CA GLU A 21 -28.28 -22.86 -27.58
C GLU A 21 -29.31 -21.76 -27.39
N GLY A 22 -29.09 -20.89 -26.41
CA GLY A 22 -29.82 -19.63 -26.24
C GLY A 22 -28.97 -18.45 -26.72
N ARG A 23 -29.51 -17.60 -27.60
CA ARG A 23 -28.85 -16.37 -28.08
C ARG A 23 -29.62 -15.16 -27.59
N TYR A 24 -28.90 -14.11 -27.17
CA TYR A 24 -29.48 -12.85 -26.74
C TYR A 24 -28.62 -11.66 -27.16
N THR A 25 -29.24 -10.51 -27.24
CA THR A 25 -28.55 -9.23 -27.44
C THR A 25 -28.01 -8.77 -26.09
N ALA A 26 -26.68 -8.69 -25.94
CA ALA A 26 -26.04 -8.22 -24.74
C ALA A 26 -25.91 -6.69 -24.71
N GLY A 27 -26.10 -6.00 -25.85
CA GLY A 27 -26.02 -4.54 -26.02
C GLY A 27 -25.62 -4.15 -27.42
N TYR A 28 -25.12 -2.93 -27.56
CA TYR A 28 -24.64 -2.37 -28.82
C TYR A 28 -23.20 -1.86 -28.64
N ASP A 29 -22.38 -1.96 -29.68
CA ASP A 29 -21.03 -1.37 -29.68
C ASP A 29 -21.09 0.16 -29.91
N ALA A 30 -19.92 0.81 -29.86
CA ALA A 30 -19.81 2.27 -30.06
C ALA A 30 -20.33 2.74 -31.44
N ASN A 31 -20.43 1.84 -32.42
CA ASN A 31 -20.93 2.10 -33.76
C ASN A 31 -22.40 1.69 -33.94
N GLY A 32 -23.11 1.35 -32.85
CA GLY A 32 -24.50 0.92 -32.88
C GLY A 32 -24.73 -0.51 -33.35
N LYS A 33 -23.68 -1.31 -33.56
CA LYS A 33 -23.79 -2.72 -33.98
C LYS A 33 -24.17 -3.61 -32.78
N VAL A 34 -25.08 -4.54 -33.01
CA VAL A 34 -25.59 -5.47 -32.01
C VAL A 34 -24.51 -6.41 -31.51
N ILE A 35 -24.28 -6.44 -30.20
CA ILE A 35 -23.43 -7.43 -29.52
C ILE A 35 -24.31 -8.60 -29.12
N THR A 36 -24.10 -9.76 -29.76
CA THR A 36 -24.83 -11.00 -29.45
C THR A 36 -23.96 -11.96 -28.65
N LYS A 37 -24.50 -12.50 -27.56
CA LYS A 37 -23.89 -13.58 -26.76
C LYS A 37 -24.77 -14.82 -26.76
N ASN A 38 -24.20 -16.00 -26.42
CA ASN A 38 -24.92 -17.25 -26.36
C ASN A 38 -24.65 -18.01 -25.07
N VAL A 39 -25.62 -18.84 -24.67
CA VAL A 39 -25.52 -19.80 -23.58
C VAL A 39 -25.83 -21.20 -24.12
N LEU A 40 -25.18 -22.21 -23.55
CA LEU A 40 -25.33 -23.61 -23.97
C LEU A 40 -25.81 -24.48 -22.81
N GLY A 41 -26.58 -25.49 -23.12
CA GLY A 41 -27.03 -26.49 -22.14
C GLY A 41 -27.42 -27.80 -22.80
N ARG A 42 -27.63 -28.83 -21.99
CA ARG A 42 -28.07 -30.18 -22.44
C ARG A 42 -29.56 -30.25 -22.70
N THR A 43 -30.33 -29.46 -21.96
CA THR A 43 -31.80 -29.43 -22.08
C THR A 43 -32.31 -28.04 -22.42
N GLN A 44 -33.51 -27.94 -22.98
CA GLN A 44 -34.14 -26.67 -23.31
C GLN A 44 -34.48 -25.86 -22.04
N ALA A 45 -34.91 -26.52 -20.98
CA ALA A 45 -35.20 -25.88 -19.69
C ALA A 45 -33.97 -25.26 -19.09
N GLU A 46 -32.86 -25.99 -19.04
CA GLU A 46 -31.56 -25.48 -18.58
C GLU A 46 -31.11 -24.21 -19.33
N VAL A 47 -31.24 -24.23 -20.68
CA VAL A 47 -30.88 -23.09 -21.50
C VAL A 47 -31.82 -21.91 -21.28
N LYS A 48 -33.11 -22.16 -21.05
CA LYS A 48 -34.07 -21.08 -20.76
C LYS A 48 -33.72 -20.34 -19.46
N ASP A 49 -33.37 -21.08 -18.40
CA ASP A 49 -32.98 -20.48 -17.11
C ASP A 49 -31.65 -19.74 -17.23
N LYS A 50 -30.65 -20.37 -17.83
CA LYS A 50 -29.33 -19.70 -18.12
C LYS A 50 -29.52 -18.46 -18.96
N LEU A 51 -30.40 -18.47 -19.96
CA LEU A 51 -30.66 -17.33 -20.84
C LEU A 51 -31.30 -16.17 -20.08
N ARG A 52 -32.27 -16.45 -19.20
CA ARG A 52 -32.90 -15.44 -18.36
C ARG A 52 -31.86 -14.75 -17.47
N THR A 53 -31.07 -15.53 -16.73
CA THR A 53 -29.99 -15.00 -15.88
C THR A 53 -28.98 -14.19 -16.68
N ALA A 54 -28.55 -14.70 -17.85
CA ALA A 54 -27.58 -14.00 -18.68
C ALA A 54 -28.11 -12.67 -19.25
N ILE A 55 -29.41 -12.58 -19.57
CA ILE A 55 -30.05 -11.33 -20.00
C ILE A 55 -30.12 -10.34 -18.82
N GLU A 56 -30.53 -10.78 -17.64
CA GLU A 56 -30.58 -9.95 -16.43
C GLU A 56 -29.17 -9.41 -16.07
N ASP A 57 -28.15 -10.28 -16.14
CA ASP A 57 -26.78 -9.89 -15.86
C ASP A 57 -26.22 -8.94 -16.92
N SER A 58 -26.55 -9.13 -18.19
CA SER A 58 -26.10 -8.23 -19.28
C SER A 58 -26.66 -6.81 -19.13
N ARG A 59 -27.83 -6.65 -18.53
CA ARG A 59 -28.41 -5.32 -18.25
C ARG A 59 -27.67 -4.56 -17.14
N LYS A 60 -26.93 -5.28 -16.29
CA LYS A 60 -26.14 -4.70 -15.18
C LYS A 60 -24.71 -4.36 -15.60
N LEU A 61 -24.23 -4.88 -16.73
CA LEU A 61 -22.88 -4.67 -17.23
C LEU A 61 -22.87 -3.65 -18.39
N ASP A 62 -21.70 -2.98 -18.56
CA ASP A 62 -21.46 -2.21 -19.77
C ASP A 62 -21.17 -3.20 -20.93
N PRO A 63 -22.04 -3.29 -21.97
CA PRO A 63 -21.92 -4.30 -23.01
C PRO A 63 -20.67 -4.12 -23.89
N VAL A 64 -20.12 -2.92 -23.96
CA VAL A 64 -18.91 -2.58 -24.75
C VAL A 64 -17.66 -2.93 -23.98
N LYS A 65 -17.63 -2.63 -22.68
CA LYS A 65 -16.44 -2.76 -21.83
C LYS A 65 -16.36 -4.12 -21.14
N ALA A 66 -17.49 -4.73 -20.80
CA ALA A 66 -17.51 -6.01 -20.09
C ALA A 66 -16.87 -7.13 -20.92
N GLY A 67 -15.88 -7.82 -20.35
CA GLY A 67 -15.14 -8.90 -21.00
C GLY A 67 -13.99 -8.43 -21.91
N SER A 68 -13.78 -7.12 -22.11
CA SER A 68 -12.69 -6.59 -22.94
C SER A 68 -11.33 -6.64 -22.25
N TYR A 69 -11.29 -6.55 -20.90
CA TYR A 69 -10.05 -6.40 -20.16
C TYR A 69 -9.51 -7.73 -19.60
N THR A 70 -8.18 -7.88 -19.64
CA THR A 70 -7.47 -8.72 -18.66
C THR A 70 -7.38 -7.99 -17.33
N PHE A 71 -7.09 -8.71 -16.24
CA PHE A 71 -6.95 -8.07 -14.95
C PHE A 71 -5.75 -7.09 -14.93
N GLU A 72 -4.67 -7.39 -15.65
CA GLU A 72 -3.54 -6.47 -15.83
C GLU A 72 -3.96 -5.16 -16.50
N GLN A 73 -4.68 -5.25 -17.63
CA GLN A 73 -5.15 -4.06 -18.37
C GLN A 73 -6.03 -3.18 -17.48
N TRP A 74 -6.93 -3.81 -16.72
CA TRP A 74 -7.77 -3.09 -15.78
C TRP A 74 -6.97 -2.46 -14.65
N LEU A 75 -6.06 -3.19 -14.01
CA LEU A 75 -5.25 -2.66 -12.90
C LEU A 75 -4.40 -1.46 -13.32
N LYS A 76 -3.78 -1.50 -14.50
CA LYS A 76 -2.99 -0.37 -15.03
C LYS A 76 -3.87 0.85 -15.29
N LEU A 77 -5.02 0.65 -15.93
CA LEU A 77 -5.98 1.72 -16.20
C LEU A 77 -6.52 2.30 -14.88
N TRP A 78 -6.97 1.44 -13.98
CA TRP A 78 -7.48 1.85 -12.67
C TRP A 78 -6.44 2.63 -11.87
N TYR A 79 -5.19 2.15 -11.82
CA TYR A 79 -4.13 2.83 -11.11
C TYR A 79 -3.87 4.22 -11.67
N SER A 80 -3.70 4.35 -12.98
CA SER A 80 -3.38 5.64 -13.62
C SER A 80 -4.52 6.66 -13.51
N VAL A 81 -5.77 6.22 -13.59
CA VAL A 81 -6.94 7.12 -13.59
C VAL A 81 -7.42 7.45 -12.17
N TYR A 82 -7.53 6.44 -11.30
CA TYR A 82 -8.21 6.61 -10.01
C TYR A 82 -7.27 6.74 -8.82
N VAL A 83 -6.03 6.24 -8.91
CA VAL A 83 -5.12 6.17 -7.76
C VAL A 83 -4.00 7.20 -7.87
N GLU A 84 -3.25 7.17 -8.95
CA GLU A 84 -2.03 7.93 -9.09
C GLU A 84 -2.19 9.45 -8.88
N PRO A 85 -3.25 10.11 -9.39
CA PRO A 85 -3.44 11.54 -9.19
C PRO A 85 -3.75 11.95 -7.74
N GLN A 86 -4.23 11.00 -6.92
CA GLN A 86 -4.76 11.30 -5.58
C GLN A 86 -3.84 10.90 -4.43
N VAL A 87 -2.76 10.16 -4.72
CA VAL A 87 -1.92 9.58 -3.67
C VAL A 87 -0.52 10.19 -3.64
N ARG A 88 0.06 10.27 -2.43
CA ARG A 88 1.44 10.71 -2.23
C ARG A 88 2.43 9.65 -2.71
N TYR A 89 3.67 10.06 -2.96
CA TYR A 89 4.75 9.23 -3.48
C TYR A 89 4.90 7.88 -2.74
N SER A 90 4.99 7.89 -1.41
CA SER A 90 5.13 6.64 -0.63
C SER A 90 3.96 5.67 -0.80
N THR A 91 2.77 6.20 -1.10
CA THR A 91 1.60 5.38 -1.40
C THR A 91 1.67 4.87 -2.84
N LYS A 92 2.17 5.66 -3.80
CA LYS A 92 2.43 5.19 -5.17
C LYS A 92 3.39 4.00 -5.16
N GLU A 93 4.53 4.11 -4.48
CA GLU A 93 5.48 2.99 -4.33
C GLU A 93 4.82 1.74 -3.72
N PHE A 94 3.98 1.92 -2.70
CA PHE A 94 3.24 0.82 -2.09
C PHE A 94 2.31 0.14 -3.10
N TYR A 95 1.56 0.90 -3.91
CA TYR A 95 0.70 0.35 -4.95
C TYR A 95 1.50 -0.36 -6.04
N HIS A 96 2.58 0.25 -6.55
CA HIS A 96 3.47 -0.37 -7.52
C HIS A 96 4.04 -1.68 -7.00
N ASN A 97 4.55 -1.69 -5.77
CA ASN A 97 5.07 -2.91 -5.16
C ASN A 97 4.01 -4.03 -5.11
N ALA A 98 2.81 -3.72 -4.64
CA ALA A 98 1.72 -4.70 -4.56
C ALA A 98 1.28 -5.20 -5.95
N ILE A 99 1.15 -4.29 -6.92
CA ILE A 99 0.69 -4.60 -8.27
C ILE A 99 1.76 -5.37 -9.05
N ASP A 100 2.95 -4.79 -9.20
CA ASP A 100 3.96 -5.28 -10.15
C ASP A 100 4.67 -6.53 -9.64
N HIS A 101 4.93 -6.61 -8.33
CA HIS A 101 5.67 -7.74 -7.76
C HIS A 101 4.80 -8.88 -7.26
N HIS A 102 3.54 -8.63 -6.95
CA HIS A 102 2.69 -9.67 -6.36
C HIS A 102 1.47 -10.00 -7.21
N ILE A 103 0.67 -9.00 -7.60
CA ILE A 103 -0.64 -9.26 -8.24
C ILE A 103 -0.47 -9.64 -9.71
N LEU A 104 0.22 -8.82 -10.51
CA LEU A 104 0.36 -9.02 -11.96
C LEU A 104 0.99 -10.36 -12.35
N PRO A 105 2.08 -10.83 -11.68
CA PRO A 105 2.72 -12.07 -12.06
C PRO A 105 1.81 -13.30 -11.95
N LYS A 106 0.79 -13.24 -11.09
CA LYS A 106 -0.09 -14.37 -10.77
C LYS A 106 -1.49 -14.27 -11.35
N LEU A 107 -2.05 -13.08 -11.35
CA LEU A 107 -3.45 -12.85 -11.74
C LEU A 107 -3.61 -11.98 -12.99
N GLY A 108 -2.55 -11.31 -13.45
CA GLY A 108 -2.63 -10.32 -14.52
C GLY A 108 -3.18 -10.84 -15.85
N SER A 109 -2.80 -12.05 -16.25
CA SER A 109 -3.25 -12.67 -17.50
C SER A 109 -4.70 -13.15 -17.50
N VAL A 110 -5.32 -13.25 -16.32
CA VAL A 110 -6.70 -13.73 -16.19
C VAL A 110 -7.67 -12.67 -16.73
N LYS A 111 -8.67 -13.09 -17.52
CA LYS A 111 -9.77 -12.18 -17.88
C LYS A 111 -10.50 -11.69 -16.65
N LEU A 112 -10.74 -10.37 -16.54
CA LEU A 112 -11.35 -9.74 -15.37
C LEU A 112 -12.67 -10.41 -14.97
N GLU A 113 -13.54 -10.70 -15.94
CA GLU A 113 -14.82 -11.38 -15.74
C GLU A 113 -14.71 -12.85 -15.28
N LYS A 114 -13.54 -13.48 -15.47
CA LYS A 114 -13.26 -14.88 -15.11
C LYS A 114 -12.50 -15.03 -13.79
N LEU A 115 -12.15 -13.92 -13.16
CA LEU A 115 -11.44 -13.95 -11.88
C LEU A 115 -12.41 -14.44 -10.78
N THR A 116 -12.03 -15.53 -10.11
CA THR A 116 -12.87 -16.20 -9.11
C THR A 116 -12.32 -15.99 -7.69
N MET A 117 -13.22 -16.11 -6.69
CA MET A 117 -12.85 -16.11 -5.28
C MET A 117 -11.81 -17.20 -4.95
N LEU A 118 -11.94 -18.39 -5.57
CA LEU A 118 -11.01 -19.50 -5.35
C LEU A 118 -9.59 -19.14 -5.80
N GLN A 119 -9.43 -18.57 -6.99
CA GLN A 119 -8.12 -18.12 -7.49
C GLN A 119 -7.48 -17.08 -6.58
N ILE A 120 -8.27 -16.11 -6.10
CA ILE A 120 -7.77 -15.08 -5.19
C ILE A 120 -7.38 -15.69 -3.84
N GLN A 121 -8.16 -16.63 -3.31
CA GLN A 121 -7.81 -17.31 -2.06
C GLN A 121 -6.55 -18.16 -2.20
N GLN A 122 -6.40 -18.88 -3.31
CA GLN A 122 -5.16 -19.63 -3.60
C GLN A 122 -3.95 -18.69 -3.71
N PHE A 123 -4.11 -17.55 -4.37
CA PHE A 123 -3.08 -16.50 -4.46
C PHE A 123 -2.64 -16.00 -3.07
N TYR A 124 -3.57 -15.71 -2.15
CA TYR A 124 -3.19 -15.30 -0.79
C TYR A 124 -2.44 -16.38 -0.04
N ASN A 125 -2.86 -17.63 -0.17
CA ASN A 125 -2.18 -18.77 0.44
C ASN A 125 -0.76 -18.96 -0.13
N GLU A 126 -0.59 -18.73 -1.43
CA GLU A 126 0.73 -18.77 -2.08
C GLU A 126 1.63 -17.64 -1.61
N LEU A 127 1.10 -16.40 -1.47
CA LEU A 127 1.86 -15.27 -0.93
C LEU A 127 2.40 -15.55 0.48
N LEU A 128 1.62 -16.23 1.32
CA LEU A 128 2.06 -16.62 2.67
C LEU A 128 3.20 -17.65 2.65
N LYS A 129 3.28 -18.50 1.63
CA LYS A 129 4.29 -19.57 1.52
C LYS A 129 5.55 -19.10 0.82
N SER A 130 5.42 -18.37 -0.28
CA SER A 130 6.50 -18.06 -1.22
C SER A 130 6.40 -16.68 -1.88
N GLY A 131 5.71 -15.73 -1.24
CA GLY A 131 5.45 -14.42 -1.85
C GLY A 131 6.61 -13.42 -1.79
N ARG A 132 7.71 -13.69 -1.08
CA ARG A 132 8.85 -12.77 -1.05
C ARG A 132 9.63 -12.82 -2.35
N VAL A 133 9.95 -11.63 -2.87
CA VAL A 133 10.76 -11.49 -4.09
C VAL A 133 12.23 -11.38 -3.69
N GLN A 134 13.05 -12.32 -4.18
CA GLN A 134 14.51 -12.30 -4.01
C GLN A 134 15.11 -11.18 -4.85
N LYS A 135 15.86 -10.27 -4.22
CA LYS A 135 16.62 -9.23 -4.94
C LYS A 135 17.98 -9.78 -5.35
N LYS A 136 18.42 -9.48 -6.59
CA LYS A 136 19.64 -10.01 -7.20
C LYS A 136 20.93 -9.85 -6.36
N ASN A 137 21.01 -8.80 -5.53
CA ASN A 137 22.23 -8.44 -4.77
C ASN A 137 22.03 -8.59 -3.25
N GLN A 138 21.10 -9.43 -2.80
CA GLN A 138 20.87 -9.70 -1.39
C GLN A 138 21.14 -11.17 -1.07
N PRO A 139 21.57 -11.47 0.18
CA PRO A 139 21.70 -12.85 0.65
C PRO A 139 20.40 -13.63 0.44
N GLU A 140 20.54 -14.94 0.29
CA GLU A 140 19.40 -15.84 0.15
C GLU A 140 18.39 -15.63 1.30
N LEU A 141 17.12 -15.61 0.96
CA LEU A 141 16.04 -15.39 1.92
C LEU A 141 15.91 -16.59 2.84
N LYS A 142 15.98 -16.37 4.15
CA LYS A 142 15.70 -17.40 5.16
C LYS A 142 14.21 -17.79 5.19
N GLU A 143 13.34 -16.86 4.86
CA GLU A 143 11.89 -17.06 4.79
C GLU A 143 11.39 -16.58 3.43
N HIS A 144 10.61 -17.39 2.74
CA HIS A 144 10.10 -17.11 1.40
C HIS A 144 8.66 -16.54 1.41
N GLY A 145 7.93 -16.68 2.51
CA GLY A 145 6.56 -16.19 2.65
C GLY A 145 6.47 -14.71 2.99
N LEU A 146 5.39 -14.05 2.55
CA LEU A 146 5.04 -12.72 3.02
C LEU A 146 4.45 -12.78 4.43
N SER A 147 4.65 -11.72 5.20
CA SER A 147 3.94 -11.57 6.48
C SER A 147 2.42 -11.44 6.27
N PRO A 148 1.59 -11.88 7.25
CA PRO A 148 0.14 -11.67 7.20
C PRO A 148 -0.24 -10.21 6.92
N ARG A 149 0.50 -9.26 7.49
CA ARG A 149 0.28 -7.83 7.27
C ARG A 149 0.49 -7.44 5.80
N MET A 150 1.52 -7.96 5.15
CA MET A 150 1.78 -7.65 3.74
C MET A 150 0.70 -8.24 2.82
N VAL A 151 0.23 -9.45 3.11
CA VAL A 151 -0.89 -10.05 2.38
C VAL A 151 -2.18 -9.22 2.55
N GLN A 152 -2.45 -8.69 3.76
CA GLN A 152 -3.54 -7.74 3.97
C GLN A 152 -3.39 -6.48 3.11
N CYS A 153 -2.17 -5.97 2.98
CA CYS A 153 -1.87 -4.81 2.15
C CYS A 153 -2.15 -5.10 0.66
N VAL A 154 -1.72 -6.25 0.15
CA VAL A 154 -2.01 -6.69 -1.23
C VAL A 154 -3.51 -6.86 -1.43
N HIS A 155 -4.23 -7.46 -0.46
CA HIS A 155 -5.68 -7.56 -0.50
C HIS A 155 -6.37 -6.20 -0.62
N VAL A 156 -5.93 -5.18 0.14
CA VAL A 156 -6.53 -3.82 0.07
C VAL A 156 -6.44 -3.25 -1.34
N VAL A 157 -5.30 -3.40 -2.01
CA VAL A 157 -5.10 -2.92 -3.39
C VAL A 157 -6.03 -3.68 -4.35
N LEU A 158 -5.99 -5.01 -4.29
CA LEU A 158 -6.79 -5.89 -5.15
C LEU A 158 -8.29 -5.66 -4.96
N ASN A 159 -8.75 -5.57 -3.70
CA ASN A 159 -10.15 -5.35 -3.37
C ASN A 159 -10.65 -3.99 -3.89
N LYS A 160 -9.87 -2.91 -3.73
CA LYS A 160 -10.24 -1.59 -4.25
C LYS A 160 -10.36 -1.58 -5.78
N ALA A 161 -9.41 -2.18 -6.48
CA ALA A 161 -9.45 -2.26 -7.94
C ALA A 161 -10.68 -3.03 -8.45
N LEU A 162 -11.03 -4.11 -7.75
CA LEU A 162 -12.21 -4.92 -8.11
C LEU A 162 -13.53 -4.26 -7.72
N GLU A 163 -13.56 -3.47 -6.63
CA GLU A 163 -14.74 -2.66 -6.26
C GLU A 163 -15.03 -1.61 -7.35
N HIS A 164 -14.02 -0.87 -7.80
CA HIS A 164 -14.18 0.06 -8.93
C HIS A 164 -14.57 -0.65 -10.24
N ALA A 165 -14.12 -1.90 -10.45
CA ALA A 165 -14.56 -2.67 -11.61
C ALA A 165 -16.07 -3.00 -11.56
N VAL A 166 -16.62 -3.17 -10.36
CA VAL A 166 -18.09 -3.32 -10.18
C VAL A 166 -18.80 -2.00 -10.43
N GLU A 167 -18.29 -0.89 -9.90
CA GLU A 167 -18.85 0.47 -10.11
C GLU A 167 -18.85 0.86 -11.58
N GLU A 168 -17.78 0.52 -12.33
CA GLU A 168 -17.65 0.71 -13.78
C GLU A 168 -18.45 -0.31 -14.60
N LYS A 169 -19.19 -1.21 -13.95
CA LYS A 169 -20.01 -2.25 -14.59
C LYS A 169 -19.22 -3.22 -15.48
N LEU A 170 -17.94 -3.45 -15.17
CA LEU A 170 -17.08 -4.40 -15.86
C LEU A 170 -17.30 -5.84 -15.36
N ILE A 171 -17.64 -5.99 -14.08
CA ILE A 171 -17.98 -7.26 -13.42
C ILE A 171 -19.21 -7.10 -12.54
N LEU A 172 -19.94 -8.19 -12.33
CA LEU A 172 -21.17 -8.16 -11.55
C LEU A 172 -20.96 -8.03 -10.05
N ALA A 173 -19.88 -8.62 -9.54
CA ALA A 173 -19.54 -8.64 -8.12
C ALA A 173 -18.04 -8.74 -7.92
N ASN A 174 -17.58 -8.20 -6.80
CA ASN A 174 -16.17 -8.30 -6.40
C ASN A 174 -15.85 -9.70 -5.82
N PRO A 175 -15.02 -10.52 -6.52
CA PRO A 175 -14.68 -11.85 -6.05
C PRO A 175 -13.74 -11.86 -4.83
N ALA A 176 -13.07 -10.75 -4.50
CA ALA A 176 -12.19 -10.66 -3.33
C ALA A 176 -12.94 -10.44 -2.01
N LYS A 177 -14.17 -9.92 -2.06
CA LYS A 177 -14.92 -9.45 -0.89
C LYS A 177 -15.16 -10.53 0.19
N LYS A 178 -15.28 -11.79 -0.21
CA LYS A 178 -15.53 -12.92 0.69
C LYS A 178 -14.31 -13.79 0.95
N CYS A 179 -13.11 -13.41 0.45
CA CYS A 179 -11.88 -14.13 0.71
C CYS A 179 -11.48 -14.04 2.19
N LYS A 180 -10.92 -15.13 2.70
CA LYS A 180 -10.35 -15.17 4.06
C LYS A 180 -8.97 -14.54 4.05
N ILE A 181 -8.83 -13.44 4.75
CA ILE A 181 -7.58 -12.72 4.89
C ILE A 181 -6.84 -13.20 6.13
N PRO A 182 -5.51 -13.43 6.07
CA PRO A 182 -4.76 -13.89 7.23
C PRO A 182 -4.83 -12.86 8.37
N LYS A 183 -5.04 -13.34 9.59
CA LYS A 183 -5.02 -12.47 10.78
C LYS A 183 -3.59 -12.03 11.07
N ASN A 184 -3.41 -10.75 11.31
CA ASN A 184 -2.14 -10.21 11.79
C ASN A 184 -2.15 -10.20 13.32
N THR A 185 -1.33 -11.03 13.94
CA THR A 185 -1.08 -10.97 15.37
C THR A 185 -0.18 -9.78 15.65
N ARG A 186 -0.69 -8.78 16.36
CA ARG A 186 0.13 -7.65 16.80
C ARG A 186 1.18 -8.18 17.78
N LYS A 187 2.44 -8.06 17.42
CA LYS A 187 3.53 -8.26 18.37
C LYS A 187 3.58 -7.04 19.28
N GLU A 188 3.73 -7.26 20.58
CA GLU A 188 3.99 -6.20 21.53
C GLU A 188 5.30 -5.51 21.16
N MET A 189 5.29 -4.19 21.23
CA MET A 189 6.49 -3.43 20.91
C MET A 189 7.40 -3.38 22.10
N LYS A 190 8.65 -3.75 21.88
CA LYS A 190 9.70 -3.60 22.88
C LYS A 190 10.07 -2.12 22.97
N ILE A 191 9.96 -1.54 24.14
CA ILE A 191 10.44 -0.20 24.47
C ILE A 191 11.84 -0.34 25.09
N LEU A 192 12.65 0.73 25.03
CA LEU A 192 13.94 0.75 25.70
C LEU A 192 13.73 0.73 27.23
N PRO A 193 14.26 -0.28 27.95
CA PRO A 193 14.17 -0.31 29.41
C PRO A 193 14.86 0.90 30.03
N GLU A 194 14.33 1.42 31.13
CA GLU A 194 14.87 2.57 31.85
C GLU A 194 16.37 2.40 32.18
N ALA A 195 16.75 1.21 32.66
CA ALA A 195 18.14 0.86 32.96
C ALA A 195 19.11 0.99 31.77
N LEU A 196 18.60 0.95 30.52
CA LEU A 196 19.42 1.06 29.33
C LEU A 196 19.43 2.47 28.72
N ILE A 197 18.68 3.43 29.27
CA ILE A 197 18.66 4.82 28.76
C ILE A 197 20.02 5.47 28.91
N GLY A 198 20.68 5.34 30.08
CA GLY A 198 22.02 5.87 30.35
C GLY A 198 23.07 5.29 29.37
N PRO A 199 23.25 3.97 29.30
CA PRO A 199 24.12 3.34 28.31
C PRO A 199 23.82 3.76 26.87
N TYR A 200 22.54 3.85 26.49
CA TYR A 200 22.11 4.28 25.15
C TYR A 200 22.60 5.69 24.82
N LEU A 201 22.40 6.66 25.70
CA LEU A 201 22.83 8.04 25.50
C LEU A 201 24.36 8.18 25.52
N SER A 202 25.04 7.40 26.37
CA SER A 202 26.52 7.37 26.39
C SER A 202 27.08 6.89 25.06
N THR A 203 26.58 5.76 24.55
CA THR A 203 27.00 5.23 23.25
C THR A 203 26.62 6.18 22.10
N ALA A 204 25.43 6.81 22.16
CA ALA A 204 25.04 7.82 21.19
C ALA A 204 26.01 9.03 21.17
N LYS A 205 26.54 9.41 22.33
CA LYS A 205 27.57 10.45 22.43
C LYS A 205 28.87 10.04 21.77
N GLU A 206 29.33 8.81 21.98
CA GLU A 206 30.53 8.25 21.31
C GLU A 206 30.38 8.23 19.79
N HIS A 207 29.18 7.97 19.29
CA HIS A 207 28.86 8.05 17.85
C HIS A 207 28.57 9.46 17.33
N GLY A 208 28.66 10.51 18.17
CA GLY A 208 28.44 11.91 17.78
C GLY A 208 26.99 12.27 17.47
N ILE A 209 26.00 11.51 17.97
CA ILE A 209 24.58 11.74 17.73
C ILE A 209 23.76 11.82 19.01
N LEU A 210 24.38 12.29 20.10
CA LEU A 210 23.68 12.46 21.39
C LEU A 210 22.46 13.36 21.26
N ALA A 211 22.63 14.54 20.68
CA ALA A 211 21.56 15.55 20.62
C ALA A 211 20.30 15.07 19.89
N PRO A 212 20.37 14.48 18.66
CA PRO A 212 19.19 13.95 18.00
C PRO A 212 18.55 12.79 18.75
N MET A 213 19.34 11.88 19.37
CA MET A 213 18.79 10.75 20.13
C MET A 213 18.11 11.21 21.44
N TYR A 214 18.70 12.16 22.12
CA TYR A 214 18.12 12.76 23.34
C TYR A 214 16.80 13.47 23.02
N LEU A 215 16.78 14.27 21.94
CA LEU A 215 15.57 14.97 21.51
C LEU A 215 14.45 13.97 21.11
N GLU A 216 14.80 12.89 20.42
CA GLU A 216 13.84 11.86 20.02
C GLU A 216 13.21 11.16 21.26
N LEU A 217 14.03 10.81 22.25
CA LEU A 217 13.57 10.19 23.49
C LEU A 217 12.64 11.10 24.29
N THR A 218 12.98 12.39 24.40
CA THR A 218 12.22 13.34 25.23
C THR A 218 10.94 13.84 24.58
N THR A 219 10.89 13.90 23.24
CA THR A 219 9.76 14.49 22.50
C THR A 219 8.92 13.49 21.71
N GLY A 220 9.42 12.28 21.49
CA GLY A 220 8.76 11.27 20.66
C GLY A 220 8.59 11.69 19.22
N LEU A 221 9.48 12.50 18.67
CA LEU A 221 9.47 12.90 17.27
C LEU A 221 9.57 11.69 16.32
N ARG A 222 8.87 11.76 15.21
CA ARG A 222 9.11 10.77 14.15
C ARG A 222 10.47 11.00 13.52
N ARG A 223 11.20 9.94 13.19
CA ARG A 223 12.53 10.01 12.57
C ARG A 223 12.60 11.03 11.42
N GLY A 224 11.63 11.03 10.50
CA GLY A 224 11.61 11.97 9.40
C GLY A 224 11.36 13.42 9.82
N GLU A 225 10.62 13.65 10.90
CA GLU A 225 10.43 14.98 11.51
C GLU A 225 11.74 15.45 12.15
N LEU A 226 12.37 14.61 12.97
CA LEU A 226 13.65 14.88 13.62
C LEU A 226 14.74 15.30 12.63
N LEU A 227 14.90 14.53 11.56
CA LEU A 227 15.95 14.75 10.57
C LEU A 227 15.67 15.93 9.60
N ALA A 228 14.45 16.45 9.59
CA ALA A 228 14.08 17.62 8.80
C ALA A 228 14.19 18.95 9.56
N LEU A 229 14.50 18.89 10.87
CA LEU A 229 14.59 20.07 11.72
C LEU A 229 15.70 21.00 11.27
N ARG A 230 15.41 22.29 11.30
CA ARG A 230 16.34 23.36 11.08
C ARG A 230 16.51 24.20 12.33
N TRP A 231 17.59 24.97 12.39
CA TRP A 231 17.83 25.89 13.50
C TRP A 231 16.69 26.91 13.66
N GLU A 232 16.13 27.40 12.57
CA GLU A 232 14.98 28.30 12.56
C GLU A 232 13.70 27.75 13.20
N ASP A 233 13.60 26.42 13.38
CA ASP A 233 12.45 25.76 14.01
C ASP A 233 12.51 25.80 15.56
N LEU A 234 13.66 26.14 16.12
CA LEU A 234 13.89 26.21 17.57
C LEU A 234 13.84 27.66 18.06
N ASP A 235 12.89 27.96 18.93
CA ASP A 235 12.84 29.18 19.72
C ASP A 235 13.50 28.93 21.07
N VAL A 236 14.75 29.41 21.20
CA VAL A 236 15.57 29.21 22.41
C VAL A 236 14.99 29.96 23.59
N GLN A 237 14.43 31.17 23.40
CA GLN A 237 13.89 32.00 24.48
C GLN A 237 12.62 31.41 25.08
N ASN A 238 11.70 30.98 24.21
CA ASN A 238 10.45 30.36 24.63
C ASN A 238 10.56 28.85 24.86
N ARG A 239 11.73 28.27 24.58
CA ARG A 239 12.01 26.83 24.68
C ARG A 239 11.01 25.98 23.89
N THR A 240 10.68 26.44 22.68
CA THR A 240 9.71 25.74 21.84
C THR A 240 10.34 25.28 20.52
N LEU A 241 9.88 24.12 20.06
CA LEU A 241 10.30 23.51 18.81
C LEU A 241 9.10 23.32 17.87
N SER A 242 9.17 23.94 16.69
CA SER A 242 8.12 23.85 15.67
C SER A 242 8.37 22.65 14.76
N ILE A 243 7.38 21.76 14.66
CA ILE A 243 7.43 20.55 13.84
C ILE A 243 6.46 20.72 12.67
N ASN A 244 6.97 21.11 11.51
CA ASN A 244 6.18 21.45 10.34
C ASN A 244 6.70 20.82 9.04
N LYS A 245 7.76 20.00 9.11
CA LYS A 245 8.39 19.34 7.97
C LYS A 245 8.81 17.90 8.31
N SER A 246 9.04 17.10 7.27
CA SER A 246 9.53 15.73 7.42
C SER A 246 10.33 15.35 6.18
N VAL A 247 11.46 14.68 6.36
CA VAL A 247 12.29 14.15 5.27
C VAL A 247 11.94 12.70 4.99
N ALA A 248 11.91 12.37 3.71
CA ALA A 248 11.77 10.99 3.22
C ALA A 248 12.58 10.81 1.93
N ARG A 249 12.93 9.55 1.63
CA ARG A 249 13.54 9.22 0.34
C ARG A 249 12.44 9.05 -0.72
N GLN A 250 12.62 9.72 -1.88
CA GLN A 250 11.74 9.62 -3.04
C GLN A 250 12.62 9.54 -4.29
N ASP A 251 12.43 8.53 -5.13
CA ASP A 251 13.25 8.28 -6.32
C ASP A 251 14.77 8.37 -6.07
N GLY A 252 15.22 7.80 -4.95
CA GLY A 252 16.64 7.83 -4.56
C GLY A 252 17.13 9.15 -3.97
N LYS A 253 16.35 10.24 -4.00
CA LYS A 253 16.68 11.56 -3.46
C LYS A 253 16.03 11.79 -2.10
N LEU A 254 16.66 12.62 -1.27
CA LEU A 254 16.04 13.09 -0.02
C LEU A 254 15.13 14.28 -0.34
N VAL A 255 13.87 14.19 0.09
CA VAL A 255 12.87 15.24 -0.13
C VAL A 255 12.28 15.63 1.21
N ILE A 256 12.37 16.93 1.54
CA ILE A 256 11.70 17.52 2.69
C ILE A 256 10.31 17.99 2.24
N SER A 257 9.29 17.59 2.95
CA SER A 257 7.90 17.92 2.64
C SER A 257 7.12 18.26 3.91
N THR A 258 5.99 18.94 3.73
CA THR A 258 5.05 19.17 4.83
C THR A 258 4.46 17.86 5.36
N PRO A 259 4.08 17.78 6.64
CA PRO A 259 3.44 16.61 7.22
C PRO A 259 2.16 16.18 6.48
N LYS A 260 1.79 14.92 6.67
CA LYS A 260 0.65 14.30 5.96
C LYS A 260 -0.70 14.93 6.31
N THR A 261 -0.86 15.41 7.53
CA THR A 261 -2.11 16.00 8.02
C THR A 261 -1.82 17.32 8.76
N PRO A 262 -2.73 18.29 8.74
CA PRO A 262 -2.59 19.53 9.53
C PRO A 262 -2.29 19.27 11.01
N ASN A 263 -2.94 18.27 11.60
CA ASN A 263 -2.72 17.87 13.01
C ASN A 263 -1.31 17.32 13.30
N SER A 264 -0.49 17.10 12.28
CA SER A 264 0.92 16.71 12.46
C SER A 264 1.83 17.92 12.62
N ILE A 265 1.36 19.12 12.27
CA ILE A 265 2.04 20.38 12.56
C ILE A 265 1.76 20.70 14.02
N ARG A 266 2.81 20.83 14.80
CA ARG A 266 2.72 21.07 16.24
C ARG A 266 3.95 21.78 16.75
N THR A 267 3.79 22.47 17.89
CA THR A 267 4.89 23.02 18.66
C THR A 267 5.03 22.21 19.96
N VAL A 268 6.25 21.89 20.32
CA VAL A 268 6.58 21.12 21.52
C VAL A 268 7.39 22.01 22.44
N LEU A 269 7.02 22.06 23.73
CA LEU A 269 7.81 22.73 24.76
C LEU A 269 8.97 21.80 25.16
N LEU A 270 10.17 22.33 25.20
CA LEU A 270 11.39 21.60 25.55
C LEU A 270 11.83 21.88 26.98
N PRO A 271 12.34 20.88 27.70
CA PRO A 271 13.08 21.09 28.94
C PRO A 271 14.32 21.96 28.70
N GLU A 272 14.73 22.72 29.70
CA GLU A 272 15.86 23.63 29.62
C GLU A 272 17.17 22.91 29.24
N ASP A 273 17.42 21.75 29.81
CA ASP A 273 18.60 20.94 29.49
C ASP A 273 18.61 20.43 28.06
N THR A 274 17.42 20.17 27.49
CA THR A 274 17.31 19.83 26.06
C THR A 274 17.71 21.02 25.19
N VAL A 275 17.25 22.22 25.51
CA VAL A 275 17.61 23.43 24.76
C VAL A 275 19.11 23.71 24.84
N LYS A 276 19.72 23.60 26.04
CA LYS A 276 21.17 23.72 26.20
C LYS A 276 21.94 22.75 25.31
N LEU A 277 21.55 21.48 25.31
CA LEU A 277 22.16 20.45 24.46
C LEU A 277 22.04 20.78 22.97
N LEU A 278 20.91 21.33 22.53
CA LEU A 278 20.72 21.74 21.14
C LEU A 278 21.55 22.95 20.76
N VAL A 279 21.73 23.92 21.66
CA VAL A 279 22.61 25.08 21.46
C VAL A 279 24.07 24.62 21.34
N GLU A 280 24.53 23.75 22.24
CA GLU A 280 25.89 23.18 22.16
C GLU A 280 26.10 22.40 20.85
N GLU A 281 25.07 21.70 20.34
CA GLU A 281 25.15 21.03 19.06
C GLU A 281 25.25 22.01 17.91
N HIS A 282 24.51 23.13 17.94
CA HIS A 282 24.55 24.14 16.90
C HIS A 282 25.95 24.85 16.85
N GLU A 283 26.57 25.08 17.99
CA GLU A 283 27.92 25.72 18.08
C GLU A 283 29.00 24.92 17.33
N ARG A 284 28.79 23.61 17.11
CA ARG A 284 29.68 22.73 16.33
C ARG A 284 29.61 23.00 14.83
N HIS A 285 28.49 23.57 14.34
CA HIS A 285 28.25 23.83 12.93
C HIS A 285 27.34 25.05 12.70
N PRO A 286 27.75 26.25 13.18
CA PRO A 286 26.89 27.44 13.32
C PRO A 286 26.37 27.99 11.97
N ALA A 287 27.08 27.74 10.88
CA ALA A 287 26.65 28.15 9.53
C ALA A 287 25.67 27.18 8.86
N ASN A 288 25.42 26.02 9.45
CA ASN A 288 24.55 25.02 8.84
C ASN A 288 23.09 25.26 9.21
N PRO A 289 22.16 25.30 8.24
CA PRO A 289 20.74 25.54 8.54
C PRO A 289 20.05 24.34 9.23
N TYR A 290 20.59 23.12 9.11
CA TYR A 290 20.01 21.94 9.75
C TYR A 290 20.40 21.86 11.22
N LEU A 291 19.44 21.49 12.06
CA LEU A 291 19.69 21.26 13.48
C LEU A 291 20.64 20.07 13.71
N PHE A 292 20.51 19.03 12.88
CA PHE A 292 21.34 17.83 12.89
C PHE A 292 21.85 17.52 11.47
N PRO A 293 22.91 18.18 11.00
CA PRO A 293 23.47 17.90 9.68
C PRO A 293 24.17 16.54 9.65
N SER A 294 24.12 15.88 8.51
CA SER A 294 24.90 14.66 8.27
C SER A 294 26.41 15.00 8.25
N PRO A 295 27.24 14.34 9.05
CA PRO A 295 28.69 14.60 9.08
C PRO A 295 29.38 14.39 7.73
N ARG A 296 28.78 13.55 6.86
CA ARG A 296 29.34 13.23 5.55
C ARG A 296 29.04 14.28 4.48
N THR A 297 27.85 14.89 4.53
CA THR A 297 27.35 15.74 3.43
C THR A 297 27.06 17.18 3.85
N GLY A 298 26.94 17.47 5.15
CA GLY A 298 26.45 18.75 5.66
C GLY A 298 24.94 18.95 5.46
N GLU A 299 24.28 18.09 4.74
CA GLU A 299 22.84 18.12 4.44
C GLU A 299 22.03 17.28 5.46
N THR A 300 20.72 17.18 5.26
CA THR A 300 19.89 16.29 6.08
C THR A 300 20.37 14.84 5.99
N TRP A 301 20.26 14.10 7.09
CA TRP A 301 20.58 12.68 7.12
C TRP A 301 19.65 11.86 6.20
N ASP A 302 20.25 10.83 5.57
CA ASP A 302 19.44 9.75 5.01
C ASP A 302 18.72 8.99 6.13
N PRO A 303 17.36 8.96 6.14
CA PRO A 303 16.61 8.30 7.21
C PRO A 303 16.97 6.82 7.42
N ASP A 304 17.36 6.11 6.36
CA ASP A 304 17.78 4.70 6.49
C ASP A 304 19.21 4.58 7.01
N GLY A 305 20.09 5.54 6.68
CA GLY A 305 21.43 5.65 7.25
C GLY A 305 21.36 5.88 8.76
N PHE A 306 20.54 6.84 9.17
CA PHE A 306 20.32 7.16 10.59
C PHE A 306 19.72 5.97 11.36
N ARG A 307 18.75 5.27 10.80
CA ARG A 307 18.20 4.05 11.40
C ARG A 307 19.27 2.97 11.59
N ARG A 308 20.12 2.75 10.59
CA ARG A 308 21.21 1.75 10.72
C ARG A 308 22.19 2.11 11.82
N LEU A 309 22.46 3.40 12.05
CA LEU A 309 23.30 3.86 13.15
C LEU A 309 22.60 3.61 14.50
N HIS A 310 21.32 3.96 14.61
CA HIS A 310 20.51 3.62 15.78
C HIS A 310 20.51 2.11 16.07
N ASP A 311 20.26 1.27 15.05
CA ASP A 311 20.24 -0.20 15.20
C ASP A 311 21.62 -0.74 15.69
N ARG A 312 22.72 -0.08 15.29
CA ARG A 312 24.06 -0.37 15.79
C ARG A 312 24.21 -0.05 17.27
N ILE A 313 23.81 1.15 17.70
CA ILE A 313 23.85 1.55 19.12
C ILE A 313 23.03 0.57 19.98
N ILE A 314 21.81 0.24 19.57
CA ILE A 314 20.97 -0.75 20.28
C ILE A 314 21.69 -2.09 20.44
N LYS A 315 22.41 -2.54 19.41
CA LYS A 315 23.17 -3.79 19.45
C LYS A 315 24.39 -3.69 20.39
N GLU A 316 25.10 -2.57 20.38
CA GLU A 316 26.29 -2.32 21.22
C GLU A 316 25.95 -2.33 22.70
N ILE A 317 24.78 -1.80 23.09
CA ILE A 317 24.31 -1.84 24.48
C ILE A 317 23.66 -3.18 24.88
N GLY A 318 23.71 -4.19 24.01
CA GLY A 318 23.12 -5.50 24.27
C GLY A 318 21.58 -5.53 24.31
N ALA A 319 20.92 -4.48 23.85
CA ALA A 319 19.47 -4.45 23.80
C ALA A 319 18.99 -5.27 22.59
N GLU A 320 17.92 -6.05 22.79
CA GLU A 320 17.21 -6.65 21.67
C GLU A 320 16.47 -5.55 20.90
N HIS A 321 16.30 -5.75 19.60
CA HIS A 321 15.69 -4.88 18.62
C HIS A 321 14.54 -4.01 19.21
N VAL A 322 14.90 -2.84 19.71
CA VAL A 322 14.00 -1.81 20.23
C VAL A 322 13.67 -0.89 19.07
N ILE A 323 12.41 -0.72 18.78
CA ILE A 323 11.97 0.27 17.81
C ILE A 323 11.77 1.57 18.57
N LEU A 324 12.60 2.59 18.32
CA LEU A 324 12.25 3.95 18.68
C LEU A 324 10.97 4.30 17.91
N LYS A 325 9.87 4.22 18.63
CA LYS A 325 8.59 4.60 18.10
C LYS A 325 8.28 6.01 18.54
N SER A 326 7.95 6.84 17.55
CA SER A 326 7.14 7.99 17.85
C SER A 326 5.94 7.51 18.68
N SER A 327 5.88 7.92 19.91
CA SER A 327 4.73 7.70 20.78
C SER A 327 3.45 8.17 20.07
N LYS A 328 2.64 7.20 19.63
CA LYS A 328 1.21 7.39 19.68
C LYS A 328 0.79 6.77 21.00
N THR A 329 0.31 7.60 21.89
CA THR A 329 -0.39 7.27 23.12
C THR A 329 0.49 7.10 24.37
N LEU A 330 0.61 8.17 25.10
CA LEU A 330 0.09 8.24 26.46
C LEU A 330 -1.18 9.05 26.42
#